data_dd68bcd986622f7111f081e234a06daa
#
_entry.id   dd68bcd986622f7111f081e234a06daa
#
_cell.length_a   1.000
_cell.length_b   1.000
_cell.length_c   1.000
_cell.angle_alpha   90.00
_cell.angle_beta   90.00
_cell.angle_gamma   90.00
#
_symmetry.space_group_name_H-M   'P 1'
#
loop_
_entity.id
_entity.type
_entity.pdbx_description
1 polymer ?
#
loop_
_entity_poly.entity_id
_entity_poly.type
_entity_poly.pdbx_seq_one_letter_code
_entity_poly.pdbx_strand_id
1 'polypeptide(L)'
;MAYQACESGPSPAIVQETSAPVPNGPPPAAELDAAKRPWEVVQEDAVDIFWRSQDGKIPRGRDSRFCKHGANGMCDYCMPLEPYDTSYHTEQNIKHLSYHAYLRKISPKASSTAASLIPPLSPLSYKVKVPCPSKGHPPWPAGICTSCQPSAITLQSQPFRMVDHLEIASMDIIDRFLHAWRLTGLQRFGFLIGHYEPYDKVPMGIKAVVEAIYEPPQEGELDGLTVGIPWEEEPRIKELARNASKPLTVVGYVFTDLDPTPDDRTKSVYKRHGGSFFLSSLEAIFAATLQKASPTPSKSSPNGIFASRLVTAVLTGTEDGGVDVAAYQVSEQATAMVEADMIEASVDPGIVRVKEEDRSHDSARYVPDVFFRYKNEYGLEVKKSAKPCFPVEYLLVNVSDFSRSLPSLIVSSPRSAMVSRKTPLPCSSRPSSTSKTGRAWKING
;
A
#
# COMPACT_ATOMS: atom_id res chain seq x y z
N MET A 1 6.94 -73.74 31.54
CA MET A 1 7.40 -74.69 30.56
C MET A 1 7.62 -73.94 29.31
N ALA A 2 8.74 -73.85 28.66
CA ALA A 2 10.04 -74.49 28.68
C ALA A 2 11.06 -73.46 28.28
N TYR A 3 12.21 -73.52 28.90
CA TYR A 3 13.47 -72.85 28.48
C TYR A 3 13.98 -73.46 27.17
N GLN A 4 14.57 -72.61 26.33
CA GLN A 4 15.69 -73.10 25.48
C GLN A 4 16.73 -72.01 25.32
N ALA A 5 17.92 -72.34 25.73
CA ALA A 5 19.15 -71.60 25.60
C ALA A 5 19.72 -71.70 24.20
N CYS A 6 20.46 -70.71 23.73
CA CYS A 6 21.31 -70.86 22.58
C CYS A 6 22.58 -70.08 22.60
N GLU A 7 23.45 -70.63 22.32
CA GLU A 7 24.85 -70.74 21.96
C GLU A 7 25.57 -69.46 21.56
N SER A 8 26.79 -69.41 22.15
CA SER A 8 27.86 -68.47 21.92
C SER A 8 28.55 -68.65 20.52
N GLY A 9 28.63 -67.58 19.76
CA GLY A 9 29.46 -67.47 18.56
C GLY A 9 30.69 -66.63 18.83
N PRO A 10 31.80 -66.80 18.09
CA PRO A 10 33.14 -66.33 18.46
C PRO A 10 33.38 -64.85 18.20
N SER A 11 34.20 -64.22 19.06
CA SER A 11 34.73 -62.86 18.96
C SER A 11 35.54 -62.62 17.68
N PRO A 12 35.38 -61.52 16.97
CA PRO A 12 36.30 -61.14 15.91
C PRO A 12 37.55 -60.44 16.46
N ALA A 13 38.65 -60.69 15.76
CA ALA A 13 40.01 -60.26 16.08
C ALA A 13 40.19 -58.73 16.05
N ILE A 14 41.03 -58.25 16.98
CA ILE A 14 41.50 -56.88 17.07
C ILE A 14 42.39 -56.61 15.83
N VAL A 15 41.94 -55.72 14.95
CA VAL A 15 42.77 -55.13 13.87
C VAL A 15 43.40 -53.87 14.47
N GLN A 16 44.72 -53.85 14.56
CA GLN A 16 45.53 -52.68 14.87
C GLN A 16 45.45 -51.69 13.70
N GLU A 17 44.75 -50.58 13.90
CA GLU A 17 44.82 -49.44 12.98
C GLU A 17 46.11 -48.67 13.22
N THR A 18 46.95 -48.61 12.17
CA THR A 18 48.12 -47.77 12.08
C THR A 18 47.70 -46.32 11.95
N SER A 19 48.00 -45.52 12.98
CA SER A 19 47.80 -44.08 13.00
C SER A 19 48.60 -43.36 11.94
N ALA A 20 47.91 -42.73 10.98
CA ALA A 20 48.47 -41.74 10.08
C ALA A 20 48.79 -40.44 10.82
N PRO A 21 49.84 -39.66 10.46
CA PRO A 21 50.19 -38.44 11.15
C PRO A 21 49.15 -37.37 10.93
N VAL A 22 48.68 -36.79 12.05
CA VAL A 22 47.77 -35.64 12.06
C VAL A 22 48.53 -34.40 11.60
N PRO A 23 48.10 -33.67 10.57
CA PRO A 23 48.69 -32.39 10.22
C PRO A 23 48.33 -31.34 11.27
N ASN A 24 49.33 -30.88 11.99
CA ASN A 24 49.26 -29.73 12.91
C ASN A 24 49.23 -28.45 12.06
N GLY A 25 48.01 -28.02 11.69
CA GLY A 25 47.74 -26.68 11.20
C GLY A 25 46.32 -26.29 11.67
N PRO A 26 46.03 -25.04 12.10
CA PRO A 26 44.68 -24.65 12.31
C PRO A 26 43.92 -24.87 10.99
N PRO A 27 42.66 -25.38 11.04
CA PRO A 27 41.85 -25.51 9.82
C PRO A 27 41.75 -24.13 9.17
N PRO A 28 41.85 -24.05 7.81
CA PRO A 28 41.60 -22.80 7.12
C PRO A 28 40.24 -22.29 7.59
N ALA A 29 40.21 -21.04 8.08
CA ALA A 29 38.99 -20.40 8.40
C ALA A 29 38.11 -20.48 7.15
N ALA A 30 37.10 -21.34 7.18
CA ALA A 30 36.05 -21.31 6.20
C ALA A 30 35.53 -19.87 6.25
N GLU A 31 35.73 -19.11 5.17
CA GLU A 31 35.04 -17.86 4.95
C GLU A 31 33.56 -18.20 5.08
N LEU A 32 32.99 -17.94 6.26
CA LEU A 32 31.57 -17.89 6.45
C LEU A 32 31.12 -16.78 5.47
N ASP A 33 30.60 -17.20 4.33
CA ASP A 33 29.88 -16.34 3.40
C ASP A 33 28.86 -15.60 4.26
N ALA A 34 29.19 -14.36 4.62
CA ALA A 34 28.34 -13.54 5.48
C ALA A 34 27.03 -13.41 4.71
N ALA A 35 25.99 -14.09 5.16
CA ALA A 35 24.69 -14.13 4.50
C ALA A 35 24.28 -12.69 4.21
N LYS A 36 24.24 -12.31 2.94
CA LYS A 36 23.91 -10.95 2.48
C LYS A 36 22.59 -10.54 3.12
N ARG A 37 22.55 -9.35 3.65
CA ARG A 37 21.36 -8.83 4.34
C ARG A 37 20.23 -8.59 3.34
N PRO A 38 18.94 -8.73 3.70
CA PRO A 38 17.82 -8.61 2.76
C PRO A 38 17.88 -7.34 1.91
N TRP A 39 18.22 -6.20 2.49
CA TRP A 39 18.31 -4.92 1.78
C TRP A 39 19.53 -4.77 0.85
N GLU A 40 20.52 -5.64 0.95
CA GLU A 40 21.69 -5.64 0.07
C GLU A 40 21.42 -6.36 -1.25
N VAL A 41 20.53 -7.35 -1.22
CA VAL A 41 20.19 -8.20 -2.38
C VAL A 41 18.95 -7.72 -3.14
N VAL A 42 18.15 -6.82 -2.55
CA VAL A 42 16.91 -6.36 -3.16
C VAL A 42 17.16 -5.60 -4.46
N GLN A 43 16.38 -5.91 -5.47
CA GLN A 43 16.38 -5.21 -6.75
C GLN A 43 15.29 -4.13 -6.72
N GLU A 44 15.72 -2.88 -6.76
CA GLU A 44 14.83 -1.72 -6.77
C GLU A 44 14.37 -1.37 -8.19
N ASP A 45 13.27 -0.62 -8.28
CA ASP A 45 12.75 -0.09 -9.52
C ASP A 45 13.70 0.97 -10.13
N ALA A 46 13.60 1.16 -11.44
CA ALA A 46 14.42 2.15 -12.17
C ALA A 46 14.26 3.58 -11.63
N VAL A 47 13.05 3.97 -11.18
CA VAL A 47 12.80 5.28 -10.59
C VAL A 47 13.52 5.47 -9.25
N ASP A 48 13.70 4.41 -8.46
CA ASP A 48 14.45 4.48 -7.21
C ASP A 48 15.94 4.64 -7.47
N ILE A 49 16.46 3.91 -8.46
CA ILE A 49 17.86 4.02 -8.89
C ILE A 49 18.13 5.43 -9.40
N PHE A 50 17.22 5.99 -10.21
CA PHE A 50 17.31 7.35 -10.70
C PHE A 50 17.41 8.38 -9.56
N TRP A 51 16.45 8.38 -8.62
CA TRP A 51 16.43 9.34 -7.51
C TRP A 51 17.56 9.14 -6.52
N ARG A 52 18.09 7.93 -6.39
CA ARG A 52 19.28 7.67 -5.56
C ARG A 52 20.53 8.34 -6.12
N SER A 53 20.64 8.45 -7.45
CA SER A 53 21.77 9.10 -8.13
C SER A 53 21.71 10.61 -8.10
N GLN A 54 20.54 11.22 -7.83
CA GLN A 54 20.35 12.66 -7.79
C GLN A 54 20.52 13.20 -6.37
N ASP A 55 20.97 14.46 -6.22
CA ASP A 55 21.00 15.15 -4.93
C ASP A 55 19.60 15.59 -4.45
N GLY A 56 18.67 15.75 -5.41
CA GLY A 56 17.27 16.09 -5.19
C GLY A 56 17.03 17.51 -4.70
N LYS A 57 18.06 18.35 -4.66
CA LYS A 57 17.92 19.74 -4.21
C LYS A 57 17.08 20.57 -5.16
N ILE A 58 16.30 21.47 -4.60
CA ILE A 58 15.44 22.39 -5.34
C ILE A 58 16.28 23.59 -5.79
N PRO A 59 16.53 23.78 -7.09
CA PRO A 59 17.32 24.89 -7.58
C PRO A 59 16.59 26.21 -7.37
N ARG A 60 17.31 27.24 -6.92
CA ARG A 60 16.82 28.62 -6.86
C ARG A 60 17.62 29.51 -7.78
N GLY A 61 16.90 30.30 -8.57
CA GLY A 61 17.52 31.28 -9.45
C GLY A 61 18.19 32.41 -8.68
N ARG A 62 19.24 32.99 -9.26
CA ARG A 62 19.86 34.20 -8.74
C ARG A 62 18.91 35.39 -8.94
N ASP A 63 18.56 36.11 -7.86
CA ASP A 63 17.83 37.38 -7.96
C ASP A 63 18.81 38.54 -7.77
N SER A 64 18.89 39.39 -8.79
CA SER A 64 19.79 40.55 -8.77
C SER A 64 19.49 41.56 -7.69
N ARG A 65 18.27 41.56 -7.12
CA ARG A 65 17.87 42.48 -6.06
C ARG A 65 18.43 42.03 -4.69
N PHE A 66 18.54 40.73 -4.46
CA PHE A 66 18.94 40.13 -3.18
C PHE A 66 20.36 39.55 -3.21
N CYS A 67 20.79 39.00 -4.36
CA CYS A 67 22.08 38.36 -4.52
C CYS A 67 23.18 39.37 -4.80
N LYS A 68 23.96 39.74 -3.80
CA LYS A 68 25.07 40.74 -3.93
C LYS A 68 26.45 40.11 -4.12
N HIS A 69 26.54 38.84 -4.44
CA HIS A 69 27.78 38.08 -4.66
C HIS A 69 28.12 37.94 -6.15
N GLY A 70 29.38 37.59 -6.47
CA GLY A 70 29.84 37.30 -7.82
C GLY A 70 29.16 36.05 -8.42
N ALA A 71 29.45 35.75 -9.69
CA ALA A 71 28.82 34.67 -10.44
C ALA A 71 28.97 33.29 -9.78
N ASN A 72 30.12 33.04 -9.14
CA ASN A 72 30.45 31.75 -8.50
C ASN A 72 30.13 31.72 -7.00
N GLY A 73 29.56 32.78 -6.43
CA GLY A 73 29.17 32.82 -5.03
C GLY A 73 27.72 32.33 -4.85
N MET A 74 27.38 31.90 -3.66
CA MET A 74 26.02 31.58 -3.23
C MET A 74 25.69 32.31 -1.93
N CYS A 75 24.43 32.66 -1.74
CA CYS A 75 23.88 33.23 -0.51
C CYS A 75 22.57 32.54 -0.15
N ASP A 76 22.00 32.86 0.98
CA ASP A 76 20.76 32.26 1.50
C ASP A 76 19.57 32.42 0.53
N TYR A 77 19.59 33.41 -0.36
CA TYR A 77 18.54 33.62 -1.37
C TYR A 77 18.65 32.70 -2.58
N CYS A 78 19.84 32.32 -3.01
CA CYS A 78 20.06 31.51 -4.22
C CYS A 78 20.59 30.10 -3.92
N MET A 79 20.95 29.80 -2.67
CA MET A 79 21.34 28.46 -2.27
C MET A 79 20.19 27.47 -2.52
N PRO A 80 20.44 26.33 -3.19
CA PRO A 80 19.42 25.31 -3.40
C PRO A 80 18.81 24.82 -2.08
N LEU A 81 17.47 24.65 -2.08
CA LEU A 81 16.76 24.13 -0.90
C LEU A 81 16.83 22.61 -0.84
N GLU A 82 16.70 22.06 0.36
CA GLU A 82 16.55 20.64 0.55
C GLU A 82 15.16 20.18 0.03
N PRO A 83 15.03 18.95 -0.53
CA PRO A 83 13.78 18.47 -1.12
C PRO A 83 12.61 18.36 -0.12
N TYR A 84 12.88 18.47 1.17
CA TYR A 84 11.90 18.43 2.26
C TYR A 84 11.72 19.80 2.96
N ASP A 85 12.12 20.89 2.31
CA ASP A 85 11.97 22.25 2.86
C ASP A 85 10.49 22.61 3.04
N THR A 86 10.10 22.93 4.28
CA THR A 86 8.71 23.16 4.65
C THR A 86 8.13 24.45 4.06
N SER A 87 8.96 25.48 3.89
CA SER A 87 8.53 26.78 3.33
C SER A 87 8.15 26.60 1.86
N TYR A 88 9.01 25.91 1.10
CA TYR A 88 8.73 25.57 -0.30
C TYR A 88 7.47 24.74 -0.45
N HIS A 89 7.30 23.68 0.36
CA HIS A 89 6.12 22.82 0.29
C HIS A 89 4.82 23.58 0.60
N THR A 90 4.87 24.50 1.58
CA THR A 90 3.71 25.35 1.92
C THR A 90 3.37 26.31 0.79
N GLU A 91 4.37 26.97 0.18
CA GLU A 91 4.21 27.89 -0.94
C GLU A 91 3.63 27.19 -2.18
N GLN A 92 4.07 25.95 -2.44
CA GLN A 92 3.61 25.15 -3.59
C GLN A 92 2.34 24.32 -3.28
N ASN A 93 1.72 24.47 -2.11
CA ASN A 93 0.56 23.67 -1.66
C ASN A 93 0.80 22.15 -1.67
N ILE A 94 2.03 21.70 -1.46
CA ILE A 94 2.39 20.29 -1.39
C ILE A 94 2.12 19.79 0.03
N LYS A 95 1.09 18.95 0.22
CA LYS A 95 0.67 18.44 1.53
C LYS A 95 1.52 17.29 2.06
N HIS A 96 2.05 16.46 1.17
CA HIS A 96 2.84 15.28 1.51
C HIS A 96 4.21 15.37 0.85
N LEU A 97 5.26 14.97 1.55
CA LEU A 97 6.57 14.75 0.93
C LEU A 97 6.47 13.59 -0.06
N SER A 98 7.26 13.63 -1.15
CA SER A 98 7.50 12.43 -1.93
C SER A 98 8.29 11.40 -1.11
N TYR A 99 8.20 10.13 -1.50
CA TYR A 99 8.94 9.06 -0.83
C TYR A 99 10.44 9.33 -0.72
N HIS A 100 11.07 9.76 -1.82
CA HIS A 100 12.51 10.04 -1.83
C HIS A 100 12.89 11.30 -1.06
N ALA A 101 12.07 12.35 -1.07
CA ALA A 101 12.28 13.52 -0.23
C ALA A 101 12.18 13.16 1.26
N TYR A 102 11.23 12.31 1.62
CA TYR A 102 11.11 11.77 2.97
C TYR A 102 12.32 10.93 3.37
N LEU A 103 12.82 10.05 2.50
CA LEU A 103 14.05 9.30 2.72
C LEU A 103 15.25 10.22 2.99
N ARG A 104 15.40 11.30 2.22
CA ARG A 104 16.46 12.31 2.45
C ARG A 104 16.33 12.97 3.81
N LYS A 105 15.10 13.25 4.25
CA LYS A 105 14.84 13.87 5.55
C LYS A 105 15.25 12.97 6.73
N ILE A 106 14.95 11.66 6.66
CA ILE A 106 15.21 10.73 7.76
C ILE A 106 16.59 10.09 7.70
N SER A 107 17.27 10.13 6.54
CA SER A 107 18.62 9.58 6.40
C SER A 107 19.63 10.46 7.14
N PRO A 108 20.52 9.88 7.96
CA PRO A 108 21.55 10.64 8.66
C PRO A 108 22.49 11.30 7.65
N LYS A 109 22.81 12.57 7.88
CA LYS A 109 23.81 13.29 7.08
C LYS A 109 25.15 12.56 7.18
N ALA A 110 25.86 12.44 6.06
CA ALA A 110 27.03 11.58 5.81
C ALA A 110 28.25 11.70 6.74
N SER A 111 28.13 12.28 7.92
CA SER A 111 29.25 12.52 8.85
C SER A 111 29.52 11.42 9.87
N SER A 112 28.72 10.33 9.92
CA SER A 112 28.96 9.23 10.85
C SER A 112 29.11 7.90 10.10
N THR A 113 30.30 7.33 10.14
CA THR A 113 30.67 6.04 9.56
C THR A 113 29.84 4.85 10.09
N ALA A 114 29.26 4.98 11.27
CA ALA A 114 28.41 3.94 11.88
C ALA A 114 26.92 4.01 11.46
N ALA A 115 26.40 5.18 11.05
CA ALA A 115 24.99 5.36 10.67
C ALA A 115 24.66 4.79 9.28
N SER A 116 25.67 4.43 8.48
CA SER A 116 25.51 3.89 7.11
C SER A 116 25.09 2.42 7.06
N LEU A 117 25.09 1.71 8.18
CA LEU A 117 24.91 0.25 8.20
C LEU A 117 23.46 -0.21 8.42
N ILE A 118 22.57 0.68 8.89
CA ILE A 118 21.18 0.34 9.22
C ILE A 118 20.24 1.14 8.31
N PRO A 119 19.34 0.47 7.58
CA PRO A 119 18.33 1.16 6.80
C PRO A 119 17.46 2.09 7.66
N PRO A 120 17.12 3.30 7.17
CA PRO A 120 16.42 4.32 7.97
C PRO A 120 14.93 4.06 8.15
N LEU A 121 14.32 3.22 7.30
CA LEU A 121 12.90 2.91 7.38
C LEU A 121 12.65 1.74 8.34
N SER A 122 11.56 1.84 9.10
CA SER A 122 11.08 0.76 9.94
C SER A 122 9.66 0.42 9.54
N PRO A 123 9.41 -0.74 8.91
CA PRO A 123 8.06 -1.17 8.56
C PRO A 123 7.17 -1.22 9.80
N LEU A 124 5.97 -0.64 9.67
CA LEU A 124 5.01 -0.59 10.76
C LEU A 124 4.29 -1.95 10.91
N SER A 125 4.15 -2.41 12.15
CA SER A 125 3.35 -3.59 12.47
C SER A 125 2.66 -3.42 13.83
N TYR A 126 1.38 -3.77 13.87
CA TYR A 126 0.58 -3.77 15.10
C TYR A 126 0.24 -5.18 15.58
N LYS A 127 0.86 -6.20 15.03
CA LYS A 127 0.73 -7.58 15.53
C LYS A 127 1.49 -7.76 16.83
N VAL A 128 0.98 -8.64 17.70
CA VAL A 128 1.72 -9.10 18.87
C VAL A 128 2.99 -9.82 18.42
N LYS A 129 4.13 -9.51 19.02
CA LYS A 129 5.41 -10.15 18.69
C LYS A 129 5.44 -11.59 19.21
N VAL A 130 5.54 -12.54 18.30
CA VAL A 130 5.63 -13.97 18.60
C VAL A 130 6.87 -14.52 17.89
N PRO A 131 7.78 -15.19 18.64
CA PRO A 131 7.82 -15.40 20.08
C PRO A 131 8.05 -14.10 20.88
N CYS A 132 7.60 -14.08 22.14
CA CYS A 132 7.81 -12.92 23.01
C CYS A 132 9.31 -12.65 23.20
N PRO A 133 9.78 -11.41 23.01
CA PRO A 133 11.20 -11.05 23.18
C PRO A 133 11.74 -11.32 24.60
N SER A 134 10.90 -11.17 25.63
CA SER A 134 11.28 -11.41 27.03
C SER A 134 11.20 -12.88 27.45
N LYS A 135 10.61 -13.75 26.63
CA LYS A 135 10.41 -15.20 26.91
C LYS A 135 9.76 -15.52 28.25
N GLY A 136 9.11 -14.56 28.90
CA GLY A 136 8.59 -14.68 30.29
C GLY A 136 7.19 -15.28 30.39
N HIS A 137 6.52 -15.60 29.27
CA HIS A 137 5.15 -16.13 29.28
C HIS A 137 4.87 -16.96 28.02
N PRO A 138 3.79 -17.78 28.02
CA PRO A 138 3.35 -18.51 26.84
C PRO A 138 3.06 -17.57 25.66
N PRO A 139 3.10 -18.07 24.41
CA PRO A 139 2.72 -17.28 23.22
C PRO A 139 1.28 -16.74 23.32
N TRP A 140 1.04 -15.59 22.66
CA TRP A 140 -0.32 -15.09 22.46
C TRP A 140 -1.21 -16.14 21.76
N PRO A 141 -2.48 -16.34 22.16
CA PRO A 141 -3.29 -15.55 23.12
C PRO A 141 -3.17 -15.93 24.59
N ALA A 142 -2.44 -17.00 24.95
CA ALA A 142 -2.34 -17.49 26.33
C ALA A 142 -1.59 -16.51 27.25
N GLY A 143 -0.67 -15.69 26.71
CA GLY A 143 0.05 -14.69 27.47
C GLY A 143 0.42 -13.45 26.63
N ILE A 144 0.58 -12.31 27.30
CA ILE A 144 1.03 -11.05 26.70
C ILE A 144 1.74 -10.19 27.76
N CYS A 145 2.74 -9.44 27.33
CA CYS A 145 3.44 -8.47 28.18
C CYS A 145 3.78 -7.19 27.39
N THR A 146 4.27 -6.17 28.09
CA THR A 146 4.64 -4.88 27.49
C THR A 146 5.70 -4.97 26.40
N SER A 147 6.56 -6.00 26.40
CA SER A 147 7.59 -6.21 25.39
C SER A 147 7.08 -6.79 24.07
N CYS A 148 5.99 -7.55 24.10
CA CYS A 148 5.43 -8.22 22.92
C CYS A 148 4.15 -7.56 22.38
N GLN A 149 3.40 -6.82 23.22
CA GLN A 149 2.22 -6.09 22.77
C GLN A 149 2.59 -4.88 21.91
N PRO A 150 1.79 -4.51 20.91
CA PRO A 150 1.95 -3.25 20.22
C PRO A 150 1.63 -2.06 21.15
N SER A 151 2.31 -0.95 20.95
CA SER A 151 2.02 0.29 21.69
C SER A 151 0.71 0.92 21.25
N ALA A 152 0.17 1.84 22.07
CA ALA A 152 -1.00 2.63 21.71
C ALA A 152 -0.80 3.36 20.37
N ILE A 153 -1.85 3.39 19.55
CA ILE A 153 -1.84 3.94 18.20
C ILE A 153 -2.41 5.36 18.25
N THR A 154 -1.74 6.31 17.61
CA THR A 154 -2.31 7.63 17.34
C THR A 154 -2.37 7.84 15.85
N LEU A 155 -3.58 7.88 15.31
CA LEU A 155 -3.83 8.13 13.90
C LEU A 155 -3.54 9.60 13.59
N GLN A 156 -2.79 9.81 12.53
CA GLN A 156 -2.42 11.12 12.02
C GLN A 156 -2.17 11.05 10.51
N SER A 157 -2.25 12.18 9.84
CA SER A 157 -1.93 12.26 8.42
C SER A 157 -0.50 11.76 8.17
N GLN A 158 -0.33 10.87 7.19
CA GLN A 158 0.98 10.36 6.80
C GLN A 158 1.82 11.49 6.20
N PRO A 159 3.08 11.69 6.64
CA PRO A 159 3.89 12.81 6.19
C PRO A 159 4.42 12.68 4.75
N PHE A 160 4.35 11.50 4.16
CA PHE A 160 4.83 11.21 2.81
C PHE A 160 3.81 10.38 2.03
N ARG A 161 4.01 10.27 0.73
CA ARG A 161 3.29 9.36 -0.16
C ARG A 161 4.25 8.60 -1.06
N MET A 162 3.87 7.39 -1.45
CA MET A 162 4.71 6.50 -2.26
C MET A 162 4.63 6.83 -3.76
N VAL A 163 3.50 7.41 -4.20
CA VAL A 163 3.26 7.90 -5.55
C VAL A 163 2.64 9.28 -5.47
N ASP A 164 3.19 10.24 -6.20
CA ASP A 164 2.77 11.64 -6.17
C ASP A 164 1.69 11.97 -7.18
N HIS A 165 1.65 11.24 -8.29
CA HIS A 165 0.73 11.50 -9.39
C HIS A 165 0.37 10.22 -10.14
N LEU A 166 -0.89 10.12 -10.59
CA LEU A 166 -1.37 9.10 -11.50
C LEU A 166 -1.60 9.74 -12.87
N GLU A 167 -0.92 9.23 -13.90
CA GLU A 167 -1.05 9.68 -15.28
C GLU A 167 -1.61 8.54 -16.14
N ILE A 168 -2.53 8.83 -17.02
CA ILE A 168 -3.07 7.87 -17.98
C ILE A 168 -2.49 8.24 -19.37
N ALA A 169 -1.77 7.29 -19.97
CA ALA A 169 -1.04 7.53 -21.21
C ALA A 169 -1.95 7.94 -22.39
N SER A 170 -3.19 7.47 -22.41
CA SER A 170 -4.18 7.83 -23.43
C SER A 170 -5.59 7.82 -22.86
N MET A 171 -6.39 8.81 -23.24
CA MET A 171 -7.82 8.89 -22.89
C MET A 171 -8.63 7.70 -23.41
N ASP A 172 -8.22 7.11 -24.52
CA ASP A 172 -8.87 5.91 -25.08
C ASP A 172 -8.92 4.75 -24.09
N ILE A 173 -7.97 4.67 -23.15
CA ILE A 173 -7.93 3.63 -22.12
C ILE A 173 -9.16 3.77 -21.21
N ILE A 174 -9.42 4.99 -20.74
CA ILE A 174 -10.59 5.27 -19.89
C ILE A 174 -11.90 5.14 -20.69
N ASP A 175 -11.95 5.63 -21.91
CA ASP A 175 -13.14 5.54 -22.74
C ASP A 175 -13.54 4.09 -23.04
N ARG A 176 -12.57 3.22 -23.30
CA ARG A 176 -12.82 1.77 -23.47
C ARG A 176 -13.30 1.13 -22.17
N PHE A 177 -12.69 1.46 -21.04
CA PHE A 177 -13.10 0.96 -19.74
C PHE A 177 -14.53 1.42 -19.37
N LEU A 178 -14.86 2.69 -19.60
CA LEU A 178 -16.20 3.23 -19.40
C LEU A 178 -17.24 2.71 -20.41
N HIS A 179 -16.80 2.19 -21.56
CA HIS A 179 -17.73 1.71 -22.60
C HIS A 179 -18.67 0.61 -22.07
N ALA A 180 -18.13 -0.34 -21.29
CA ALA A 180 -18.95 -1.40 -20.69
C ALA A 180 -19.98 -0.84 -19.69
N TRP A 181 -19.59 0.13 -18.84
CA TRP A 181 -20.49 0.82 -17.93
C TRP A 181 -21.57 1.60 -18.70
N ARG A 182 -21.19 2.34 -19.74
CA ARG A 182 -22.16 3.09 -20.60
C ARG A 182 -23.21 2.20 -21.24
N LEU A 183 -22.85 0.94 -21.56
CA LEU A 183 -23.78 -0.02 -22.15
C LEU A 183 -24.72 -0.68 -21.14
N THR A 184 -24.20 -0.99 -19.96
CA THR A 184 -24.88 -1.86 -18.99
C THR A 184 -25.37 -1.13 -17.74
N GLY A 185 -24.76 0.00 -17.38
CA GLY A 185 -24.95 0.69 -16.11
C GLY A 185 -24.30 -0.02 -14.90
N LEU A 186 -23.65 -1.18 -15.13
CA LEU A 186 -23.03 -1.96 -14.06
C LEU A 186 -21.65 -1.44 -13.73
N GLN A 187 -21.33 -1.40 -12.44
CA GLN A 187 -20.00 -0.97 -11.97
C GLN A 187 -18.91 -1.93 -12.46
N ARG A 188 -17.71 -1.37 -12.69
CA ARG A 188 -16.58 -2.09 -13.29
C ARG A 188 -15.33 -1.92 -12.44
N PHE A 189 -14.48 -2.95 -12.50
CA PHE A 189 -13.16 -2.98 -11.85
C PHE A 189 -12.08 -3.37 -12.85
N GLY A 190 -10.89 -2.78 -12.74
CA GLY A 190 -9.74 -3.14 -13.56
C GLY A 190 -8.42 -2.88 -12.86
N PHE A 191 -7.39 -3.69 -13.17
CA PHE A 191 -6.03 -3.44 -12.75
C PHE A 191 -5.34 -2.49 -13.73
N LEU A 192 -4.66 -1.50 -13.18
CA LEU A 192 -3.86 -0.53 -13.92
C LEU A 192 -2.49 -1.13 -14.21
N ILE A 193 -2.21 -1.37 -15.47
CA ILE A 193 -0.92 -1.88 -15.95
C ILE A 193 -0.10 -0.73 -16.49
N GLY A 194 1.12 -0.56 -15.99
CA GLY A 194 1.95 0.57 -16.33
C GLY A 194 3.34 0.50 -15.72
N HIS A 195 3.94 1.65 -15.48
CA HIS A 195 5.29 1.77 -14.94
C HIS A 195 5.40 3.04 -14.08
N TYR A 196 6.52 3.17 -13.35
CA TYR A 196 6.82 4.36 -12.56
C TYR A 196 7.89 5.22 -13.23
N GLU A 197 7.72 6.54 -13.16
CA GLU A 197 8.65 7.54 -13.70
C GLU A 197 8.89 8.67 -12.70
N PRO A 198 10.03 9.41 -12.82
CA PRO A 198 10.22 10.65 -12.08
C PRO A 198 9.12 11.68 -12.37
N TYR A 199 8.73 12.45 -11.36
CA TYR A 199 7.71 13.49 -11.46
C TYR A 199 8.26 14.83 -10.98
N ASP A 200 8.52 15.74 -11.91
CA ASP A 200 9.26 16.98 -11.66
C ASP A 200 8.45 18.07 -10.94
N LYS A 201 7.11 17.95 -10.88
CA LYS A 201 6.26 18.94 -10.19
C LYS A 201 6.34 18.87 -8.67
N VAL A 202 6.87 17.78 -8.13
CA VAL A 202 7.11 17.58 -6.69
C VAL A 202 8.58 17.21 -6.50
N PRO A 203 9.29 17.80 -5.52
CA PRO A 203 10.68 17.48 -5.27
C PRO A 203 10.89 15.97 -5.07
N MET A 204 11.73 15.35 -5.92
CA MET A 204 11.98 13.91 -5.95
C MET A 204 10.71 13.05 -6.10
N GLY A 205 9.72 13.56 -6.83
CA GLY A 205 8.41 12.93 -7.01
C GLY A 205 8.44 11.68 -7.87
N ILE A 206 7.41 10.86 -7.71
CA ILE A 206 7.16 9.65 -8.50
C ILE A 206 5.77 9.75 -9.10
N LYS A 207 5.63 9.50 -10.40
CA LYS A 207 4.34 9.29 -11.05
C LYS A 207 4.17 7.84 -11.49
N ALA A 208 2.95 7.36 -11.41
CA ALA A 208 2.52 6.11 -12.02
C ALA A 208 1.88 6.41 -13.37
N VAL A 209 2.41 5.83 -14.45
CA VAL A 209 1.89 6.00 -15.82
C VAL A 209 1.14 4.74 -16.21
N VAL A 210 -0.14 4.86 -16.53
CA VAL A 210 -1.03 3.76 -16.93
C VAL A 210 -1.02 3.61 -18.44
N GLU A 211 -0.59 2.45 -18.92
CA GLU A 211 -0.55 2.10 -20.36
C GLU A 211 -1.73 1.22 -20.78
N ALA A 212 -2.32 0.47 -19.84
CA ALA A 212 -3.48 -0.40 -20.09
C ALA A 212 -4.29 -0.65 -18.82
N ILE A 213 -5.57 -1.02 -19.00
CA ILE A 213 -6.42 -1.55 -17.94
C ILE A 213 -6.74 -3.01 -18.26
N TYR A 214 -6.52 -3.90 -17.31
CA TYR A 214 -6.91 -5.29 -17.38
C TYR A 214 -8.12 -5.54 -16.46
N GLU A 215 -9.23 -6.00 -17.03
CA GLU A 215 -10.45 -6.33 -16.30
C GLU A 215 -10.46 -7.82 -15.95
N PRO A 216 -10.32 -8.21 -14.66
CA PRO A 216 -10.44 -9.60 -14.23
C PRO A 216 -11.90 -10.07 -14.32
N PRO A 217 -12.16 -11.40 -14.21
CA PRO A 217 -13.50 -11.92 -14.02
C PRO A 217 -14.19 -11.23 -12.84
N GLN A 218 -15.38 -10.67 -13.07
CA GLN A 218 -16.09 -9.84 -12.10
C GLN A 218 -17.60 -9.87 -12.33
N GLU A 219 -18.37 -9.65 -11.27
CA GLU A 219 -19.81 -9.47 -11.31
C GLU A 219 -20.13 -8.03 -10.91
N GLY A 220 -20.58 -7.22 -11.87
CA GLY A 220 -21.00 -5.84 -11.64
C GLY A 220 -22.46 -5.76 -11.24
N GLU A 221 -22.79 -4.87 -10.30
CA GLU A 221 -24.14 -4.47 -9.90
C GLU A 221 -24.33 -2.98 -10.20
N LEU A 222 -25.53 -2.43 -10.02
CA LEU A 222 -25.77 -1.00 -10.24
C LEU A 222 -25.05 -0.14 -9.20
N ASP A 223 -25.02 -0.61 -7.96
CA ASP A 223 -24.49 0.08 -6.78
C ASP A 223 -23.24 -0.61 -6.20
N GLY A 224 -22.72 -1.64 -6.85
CA GLY A 224 -21.59 -2.38 -6.36
C GLY A 224 -20.98 -3.34 -7.38
N LEU A 225 -19.93 -4.02 -6.95
CA LEU A 225 -19.30 -5.07 -7.74
C LEU A 225 -18.61 -6.12 -6.86
N THR A 226 -18.54 -7.34 -7.37
CA THR A 226 -17.84 -8.46 -6.72
C THR A 226 -16.66 -8.89 -7.56
N VAL A 227 -15.47 -8.96 -6.95
CA VAL A 227 -14.20 -9.37 -7.59
C VAL A 227 -13.59 -10.53 -6.82
N GLY A 228 -13.22 -11.60 -7.53
CA GLY A 228 -12.45 -12.72 -6.98
C GLY A 228 -10.96 -12.40 -7.00
N ILE A 229 -10.33 -12.22 -5.84
CA ILE A 229 -8.90 -11.94 -5.72
C ILE A 229 -8.27 -12.91 -4.71
N PRO A 230 -7.12 -13.52 -5.01
CA PRO A 230 -6.40 -13.54 -6.30
C PRO A 230 -7.18 -14.30 -7.38
N TRP A 231 -6.98 -13.94 -8.66
CA TRP A 231 -7.58 -14.66 -9.78
C TRP A 231 -6.54 -15.58 -10.45
N GLU A 232 -7.02 -16.61 -11.13
CA GLU A 232 -6.17 -17.67 -11.66
C GLU A 232 -5.14 -17.18 -12.69
N GLU A 233 -5.51 -16.20 -13.50
CA GLU A 233 -4.65 -15.67 -14.57
C GLU A 233 -3.67 -14.58 -14.11
N GLU A 234 -3.70 -14.16 -12.86
CA GLU A 234 -2.84 -13.08 -12.34
C GLU A 234 -1.35 -13.28 -12.65
N PRO A 235 -0.75 -14.46 -12.42
CA PRO A 235 0.67 -14.68 -12.73
C PRO A 235 0.99 -14.49 -14.20
N ARG A 236 0.09 -14.97 -15.08
CA ARG A 236 0.24 -14.86 -16.54
C ARG A 236 0.18 -13.41 -17.01
N ILE A 237 -0.77 -12.64 -16.49
CA ILE A 237 -0.90 -11.21 -16.83
C ILE A 237 0.33 -10.43 -16.37
N LYS A 238 0.82 -10.69 -15.17
CA LYS A 238 2.06 -10.08 -14.65
C LYS A 238 3.30 -10.45 -15.47
N GLU A 239 3.36 -11.66 -15.98
CA GLU A 239 4.44 -12.11 -16.86
C GLU A 239 4.37 -11.43 -18.23
N LEU A 240 3.19 -11.38 -18.85
CA LEU A 240 2.99 -10.68 -20.12
C LEU A 240 3.34 -9.18 -20.01
N ALA A 241 2.96 -8.54 -18.93
CA ALA A 241 3.29 -7.14 -18.67
C ALA A 241 4.81 -6.92 -18.58
N ARG A 242 5.52 -7.80 -17.85
CA ARG A 242 6.99 -7.73 -17.75
C ARG A 242 7.72 -7.95 -19.06
N ASN A 243 7.17 -8.79 -19.93
CA ASN A 243 7.78 -9.15 -21.23
C ASN A 243 7.36 -8.20 -22.37
N ALA A 244 6.62 -7.13 -22.08
CA ALA A 244 6.34 -6.10 -23.06
C ALA A 244 7.62 -5.38 -23.52
N SER A 245 7.58 -4.68 -24.64
CA SER A 245 8.73 -3.91 -25.18
C SER A 245 9.30 -2.91 -24.16
N LYS A 246 8.44 -2.30 -23.34
CA LYS A 246 8.78 -1.60 -22.10
C LYS A 246 8.23 -2.46 -20.96
N PRO A 247 9.05 -2.91 -20.02
CA PRO A 247 8.57 -3.72 -18.90
C PRO A 247 7.50 -2.97 -18.09
N LEU A 248 6.34 -3.57 -17.96
CA LEU A 248 5.20 -3.02 -17.23
C LEU A 248 4.93 -3.84 -15.97
N THR A 249 4.26 -3.21 -15.02
CA THR A 249 3.82 -3.83 -13.75
C THR A 249 2.41 -3.39 -13.41
N VAL A 250 1.81 -3.99 -12.39
CA VAL A 250 0.57 -3.50 -11.82
C VAL A 250 0.89 -2.28 -10.96
N VAL A 251 0.49 -1.09 -11.40
CA VAL A 251 0.72 0.18 -10.71
C VAL A 251 -0.46 0.61 -9.83
N GLY A 252 -1.62 -0.04 -10.00
CA GLY A 252 -2.82 0.27 -9.27
C GLY A 252 -4.02 -0.53 -9.72
N TYR A 253 -5.18 -0.08 -9.29
CA TYR A 253 -6.46 -0.56 -9.81
C TYR A 253 -7.45 0.60 -9.89
N VAL A 254 -8.47 0.42 -10.71
CA VAL A 254 -9.55 1.39 -10.92
C VAL A 254 -10.89 0.70 -10.77
N PHE A 255 -11.85 1.41 -10.20
CA PHE A 255 -13.25 1.00 -10.24
C PHE A 255 -14.15 2.18 -10.52
N THR A 256 -15.35 1.91 -11.01
CA THR A 256 -16.38 2.93 -11.24
C THR A 256 -17.29 3.03 -10.02
N ASP A 257 -17.70 4.26 -9.70
CA ASP A 257 -18.80 4.57 -8.79
C ASP A 257 -19.62 5.69 -9.43
N LEU A 258 -20.41 5.29 -10.40
CA LEU A 258 -21.13 6.17 -11.31
C LEU A 258 -22.61 5.87 -11.29
N ASP A 259 -23.42 6.84 -10.87
CA ASP A 259 -24.87 6.80 -10.97
C ASP A 259 -25.36 7.91 -11.90
N PRO A 260 -26.23 7.62 -12.85
CA PRO A 260 -26.86 8.65 -13.64
C PRO A 260 -27.79 9.51 -12.76
N THR A 261 -27.83 10.82 -13.00
CA THR A 261 -28.79 11.68 -12.30
C THR A 261 -30.23 11.33 -12.70
N PRO A 262 -31.22 11.44 -11.79
CA PRO A 262 -32.62 11.12 -12.11
C PRO A 262 -33.21 11.98 -13.24
N ASP A 263 -32.80 13.25 -13.31
CA ASP A 263 -33.33 14.25 -14.25
C ASP A 263 -32.62 14.20 -15.60
N ASP A 264 -31.33 13.87 -15.63
CA ASP A 264 -30.51 13.84 -16.84
C ASP A 264 -29.54 12.67 -16.80
N ARG A 265 -29.88 11.59 -17.47
CA ARG A 265 -29.06 10.38 -17.54
C ARG A 265 -27.72 10.55 -18.27
N THR A 266 -27.46 11.70 -18.86
CA THR A 266 -26.14 12.02 -19.43
C THR A 266 -25.15 12.53 -18.39
N LYS A 267 -25.63 12.83 -17.18
CA LYS A 267 -24.84 13.34 -16.06
C LYS A 267 -24.72 12.30 -14.95
N SER A 268 -23.61 12.35 -14.25
CA SER A 268 -23.34 11.51 -13.07
C SER A 268 -23.57 12.28 -11.78
N VAL A 269 -24.08 11.57 -10.76
CA VAL A 269 -24.28 12.13 -9.41
C VAL A 269 -22.92 12.39 -8.76
N TYR A 270 -22.74 13.59 -8.18
CA TYR A 270 -21.56 13.94 -7.39
C TYR A 270 -21.67 13.38 -5.97
N LYS A 271 -21.13 12.18 -5.75
CA LYS A 271 -21.19 11.46 -4.46
C LYS A 271 -19.99 11.74 -3.56
N ARG A 272 -18.79 11.87 -4.12
CA ARG A 272 -17.52 11.86 -3.41
C ARG A 272 -16.97 13.27 -3.25
N HIS A 273 -17.17 13.85 -2.06
CA HIS A 273 -16.76 15.22 -1.75
C HIS A 273 -16.49 15.38 -0.25
N GLY A 274 -15.91 16.49 0.15
CA GLY A 274 -15.54 16.77 1.55
C GLY A 274 -16.67 16.76 2.57
N GLY A 275 -17.94 16.90 2.15
CA GLY A 275 -19.12 16.77 3.00
C GLY A 275 -19.73 15.37 3.04
N SER A 276 -19.15 14.42 2.31
CA SER A 276 -19.56 13.01 2.26
C SER A 276 -18.36 12.11 2.59
N PHE A 277 -17.78 11.43 1.63
CA PHE A 277 -16.58 10.62 1.78
C PHE A 277 -15.79 10.60 0.47
N PHE A 278 -14.49 10.32 0.52
CA PHE A 278 -13.63 10.15 -0.66
C PHE A 278 -13.47 8.68 -1.04
N LEU A 279 -13.16 7.83 -0.07
CA LEU A 279 -13.25 6.37 -0.15
C LEU A 279 -14.10 5.88 1.02
N SER A 280 -14.96 4.91 0.78
CA SER A 280 -15.68 4.26 1.87
C SER A 280 -14.74 3.46 2.76
N SER A 281 -15.18 3.16 3.99
CA SER A 281 -14.40 2.32 4.92
C SER A 281 -14.12 0.94 4.33
N LEU A 282 -15.06 0.36 3.57
CA LEU A 282 -14.88 -0.92 2.88
C LEU A 282 -13.80 -0.83 1.81
N GLU A 283 -13.85 0.21 0.97
CA GLU A 283 -12.86 0.46 -0.08
C GLU A 283 -11.48 0.74 0.50
N ALA A 284 -11.38 1.47 1.61
CA ALA A 284 -10.12 1.74 2.30
C ALA A 284 -9.49 0.44 2.86
N ILE A 285 -10.30 -0.48 3.42
CA ILE A 285 -9.84 -1.78 3.89
C ILE A 285 -9.42 -2.67 2.71
N PHE A 286 -10.17 -2.65 1.62
CA PHE A 286 -9.80 -3.35 0.39
C PHE A 286 -8.48 -2.81 -0.19
N ALA A 287 -8.32 -1.49 -0.28
CA ALA A 287 -7.07 -0.85 -0.68
C ALA A 287 -5.88 -1.26 0.19
N ALA A 288 -6.07 -1.26 1.52
CA ALA A 288 -5.04 -1.69 2.47
C ALA A 288 -4.64 -3.16 2.26
N THR A 289 -5.60 -4.02 1.96
CA THR A 289 -5.34 -5.45 1.69
C THR A 289 -4.51 -5.62 0.42
N LEU A 290 -4.84 -4.91 -0.66
CA LEU A 290 -4.08 -4.98 -1.92
C LEU A 290 -2.70 -4.33 -1.80
N GLN A 291 -2.59 -3.17 -1.12
CA GLN A 291 -1.30 -2.54 -0.87
C GLN A 291 -0.38 -3.45 -0.05
N LYS A 292 -0.91 -4.14 0.97
CA LYS A 292 -0.15 -5.11 1.76
C LYS A 292 0.33 -6.31 0.94
N ALA A 293 -0.45 -6.77 -0.03
CA ALA A 293 -0.10 -7.85 -0.94
C ALA A 293 0.95 -7.43 -2.00
N SER A 294 1.16 -6.13 -2.20
CA SER A 294 2.05 -5.57 -3.22
C SER A 294 3.07 -4.60 -2.62
N PRO A 295 3.98 -5.05 -1.73
CA PRO A 295 4.98 -4.20 -1.12
C PRO A 295 6.03 -3.75 -2.14
N THR A 296 6.57 -2.56 -1.95
CA THR A 296 7.65 -2.00 -2.79
C THR A 296 9.01 -2.51 -2.33
N PRO A 297 9.86 -3.05 -3.22
CA PRO A 297 11.25 -3.36 -2.91
C PRO A 297 12.02 -2.11 -2.50
N SER A 298 12.77 -2.14 -1.41
CA SER A 298 13.52 -0.98 -0.93
C SER A 298 14.78 -1.38 -0.17
N LYS A 299 15.92 -0.85 -0.59
CA LYS A 299 17.20 -0.94 0.13
C LYS A 299 17.22 -0.11 1.42
N SER A 300 16.26 0.77 1.58
CA SER A 300 16.15 1.63 2.76
C SER A 300 15.36 1.00 3.91
N SER A 301 14.92 -0.27 3.76
CA SER A 301 14.18 -1.02 4.79
C SER A 301 14.91 -2.29 5.19
N PRO A 302 14.97 -2.65 6.49
CA PRO A 302 15.72 -3.80 7.01
C PRO A 302 15.31 -5.16 6.42
N ASN A 303 14.05 -5.30 6.04
CA ASN A 303 13.52 -6.52 5.42
C ASN A 303 13.50 -6.49 3.88
N GLY A 304 14.08 -5.43 3.26
CA GLY A 304 14.15 -5.27 1.81
C GLY A 304 12.84 -4.80 1.14
N ILE A 305 11.78 -4.56 1.91
CA ILE A 305 10.49 -4.08 1.40
C ILE A 305 9.94 -2.95 2.27
N PHE A 306 9.17 -2.03 1.68
CA PHE A 306 8.54 -0.94 2.41
C PHE A 306 7.27 -0.48 1.71
N ALA A 307 6.19 -0.26 2.48
CA ALA A 307 4.91 0.25 2.00
C ALA A 307 4.47 -0.33 0.64
N SER A 308 3.63 0.39 -0.11
CA SER A 308 3.22 0.00 -1.47
C SER A 308 3.07 1.22 -2.36
N ARG A 309 3.41 1.08 -3.64
CA ARG A 309 3.14 2.08 -4.69
C ARG A 309 1.80 1.86 -5.38
N LEU A 310 1.06 0.84 -5.00
CA LEU A 310 -0.23 0.56 -5.61
C LEU A 310 -1.19 1.74 -5.40
N VAL A 311 -1.76 2.27 -6.49
CA VAL A 311 -2.71 3.39 -6.46
C VAL A 311 -4.13 2.86 -6.60
N THR A 312 -5.05 3.40 -5.81
CA THR A 312 -6.50 3.19 -5.93
C THR A 312 -7.07 4.35 -6.73
N ALA A 313 -7.62 4.08 -7.90
CA ALA A 313 -8.31 5.08 -8.72
C ALA A 313 -9.82 4.84 -8.71
N VAL A 314 -10.61 5.91 -8.63
CA VAL A 314 -12.07 5.86 -8.65
C VAL A 314 -12.56 6.75 -9.77
N LEU A 315 -13.38 6.21 -10.68
CA LEU A 315 -14.14 6.97 -11.65
C LEU A 315 -15.46 7.36 -11.01
N THR A 316 -15.67 8.65 -10.78
CA THR A 316 -16.83 9.18 -10.06
C THR A 316 -17.39 10.44 -10.72
N GLY A 317 -18.64 10.78 -10.39
CA GLY A 317 -19.27 12.00 -10.86
C GLY A 317 -18.63 13.26 -10.28
N THR A 318 -18.61 14.33 -11.06
CA THR A 318 -18.16 15.67 -10.67
C THR A 318 -19.33 16.60 -10.39
N GLU A 319 -19.06 17.77 -9.80
CA GLU A 319 -20.08 18.75 -9.45
C GLU A 319 -20.85 19.28 -10.68
N ASP A 320 -20.20 19.37 -11.83
CA ASP A 320 -20.81 19.74 -13.10
C ASP A 320 -21.58 18.59 -13.80
N GLY A 321 -21.59 17.41 -13.18
CA GLY A 321 -22.22 16.20 -13.71
C GLY A 321 -21.39 15.40 -14.68
N GLY A 322 -20.11 15.77 -14.87
CA GLY A 322 -19.13 14.99 -15.65
C GLY A 322 -18.66 13.75 -14.91
N VAL A 323 -17.59 13.13 -15.43
CA VAL A 323 -16.87 12.02 -14.78
C VAL A 323 -15.42 12.39 -14.68
N ASP A 324 -14.80 12.14 -13.52
CA ASP A 324 -13.40 12.36 -13.27
C ASP A 324 -12.77 11.16 -12.55
N VAL A 325 -11.44 11.13 -12.54
CA VAL A 325 -10.62 10.10 -11.89
C VAL A 325 -10.02 10.68 -10.62
N ALA A 326 -10.43 10.18 -9.47
CA ALA A 326 -9.80 10.49 -8.19
C ALA A 326 -8.83 9.37 -7.80
N ALA A 327 -7.62 9.72 -7.36
CA ALA A 327 -6.57 8.77 -7.05
C ALA A 327 -6.13 8.86 -5.57
N TYR A 328 -6.00 7.71 -4.93
CA TYR A 328 -5.68 7.57 -3.50
C TYR A 328 -4.67 6.46 -3.25
N GLN A 329 -4.01 6.55 -2.13
CA GLN A 329 -3.36 5.45 -1.44
C GLN A 329 -3.90 5.39 -0.01
N VAL A 330 -3.72 4.28 0.67
CA VAL A 330 -3.97 4.22 2.12
C VAL A 330 -2.65 4.26 2.88
N SER A 331 -2.72 4.81 4.10
CA SER A 331 -1.55 5.01 4.94
C SER A 331 -0.94 3.67 5.41
N GLU A 332 0.33 3.70 5.82
CA GLU A 332 0.96 2.54 6.47
C GLU A 332 0.24 2.15 7.76
N GLN A 333 -0.34 3.12 8.48
CA GLN A 333 -1.17 2.81 9.65
C GLN A 333 -2.40 2.00 9.25
N ALA A 334 -3.06 2.34 8.13
CA ALA A 334 -4.20 1.58 7.61
C ALA A 334 -3.80 0.14 7.27
N THR A 335 -2.71 -0.05 6.51
CA THR A 335 -2.24 -1.38 6.12
C THR A 335 -1.85 -2.23 7.34
N ALA A 336 -1.19 -1.63 8.34
CA ALA A 336 -0.81 -2.32 9.56
C ALA A 336 -2.02 -2.67 10.45
N MET A 337 -3.06 -1.82 10.51
CA MET A 337 -4.30 -2.10 11.26
C MET A 337 -5.12 -3.21 10.58
N VAL A 338 -5.20 -3.22 9.25
CA VAL A 338 -5.87 -4.29 8.50
C VAL A 338 -5.10 -5.61 8.64
N GLU A 339 -3.77 -5.59 8.59
CA GLU A 339 -2.93 -6.77 8.80
C GLU A 339 -3.10 -7.38 10.19
N ALA A 340 -3.32 -6.55 11.21
CA ALA A 340 -3.56 -6.97 12.59
C ALA A 340 -5.05 -7.23 12.88
N ASP A 341 -5.91 -7.18 11.87
CA ASP A 341 -7.37 -7.39 11.96
C ASP A 341 -8.08 -6.49 12.98
N MET A 342 -7.60 -5.22 13.13
CA MET A 342 -8.08 -4.29 14.15
C MET A 342 -9.29 -3.47 13.74
N ILE A 343 -9.57 -3.37 12.43
CA ILE A 343 -10.63 -2.51 11.89
C ILE A 343 -11.57 -3.27 10.98
N GLU A 344 -12.78 -2.75 10.87
CA GLU A 344 -13.83 -3.26 9.98
C GLU A 344 -14.61 -2.11 9.35
N ALA A 345 -15.27 -2.40 8.22
CA ALA A 345 -16.13 -1.46 7.55
C ALA A 345 -17.40 -1.16 8.38
N SER A 346 -17.92 0.05 8.23
CA SER A 346 -19.19 0.48 8.80
C SER A 346 -20.26 0.57 7.71
N VAL A 347 -21.53 0.58 8.12
CA VAL A 347 -22.67 0.94 7.25
C VAL A 347 -22.56 2.39 6.76
N ASP A 348 -22.06 3.29 7.62
CA ASP A 348 -21.69 4.64 7.21
C ASP A 348 -20.36 4.60 6.47
N PRO A 349 -20.31 4.95 5.18
CA PRO A 349 -19.10 4.83 4.36
C PRO A 349 -17.94 5.71 4.86
N GLY A 350 -18.25 6.85 5.49
CA GLY A 350 -17.26 7.80 6.01
C GLY A 350 -16.59 7.36 7.31
N ILE A 351 -17.03 6.25 7.90
CA ILE A 351 -16.62 5.83 9.25
C ILE A 351 -16.02 4.43 9.22
N VAL A 352 -14.90 4.26 9.95
CA VAL A 352 -14.25 2.96 10.20
C VAL A 352 -14.51 2.54 11.64
N ARG A 353 -14.88 1.29 11.85
CA ARG A 353 -15.05 0.72 13.19
C ARG A 353 -13.76 0.07 13.68
N VAL A 354 -13.45 0.27 14.94
CA VAL A 354 -12.37 -0.42 15.63
C VAL A 354 -12.95 -1.67 16.29
N LYS A 355 -12.43 -2.84 15.93
CA LYS A 355 -12.85 -4.12 16.50
C LYS A 355 -12.45 -4.20 17.97
N GLU A 356 -13.16 -5.03 18.71
CA GLU A 356 -12.78 -5.34 20.09
C GLU A 356 -11.69 -6.44 20.15
N GLU A 357 -10.98 -6.49 21.27
CA GLU A 357 -10.02 -7.55 21.55
C GLU A 357 -10.73 -8.90 21.58
N ASP A 358 -10.14 -9.90 20.93
CA ASP A 358 -10.62 -11.28 20.95
C ASP A 358 -9.47 -12.21 21.35
N ARG A 359 -9.70 -13.06 22.33
CA ARG A 359 -8.73 -14.06 22.83
C ARG A 359 -9.12 -15.49 22.49
N SER A 360 -10.11 -15.68 21.63
CA SER A 360 -10.47 -17.01 21.15
C SER A 360 -9.31 -17.62 20.36
N HIS A 361 -9.10 -18.93 20.52
CA HIS A 361 -7.91 -19.63 20.02
C HIS A 361 -7.74 -19.52 18.50
N ASP A 362 -8.83 -19.44 17.75
CA ASP A 362 -8.80 -19.46 16.27
C ASP A 362 -8.74 -18.07 15.63
N SER A 363 -9.08 -17.01 16.34
CA SER A 363 -9.15 -15.62 15.85
C SER A 363 -8.55 -14.60 16.80
N ALA A 364 -7.53 -14.99 17.57
CA ALA A 364 -6.94 -14.15 18.60
C ALA A 364 -6.45 -12.81 18.05
N ARG A 365 -7.06 -11.72 18.49
CA ARG A 365 -6.79 -10.35 18.10
C ARG A 365 -6.53 -9.48 19.32
N TYR A 366 -5.39 -8.82 19.34
CA TYR A 366 -5.08 -7.79 20.34
C TYR A 366 -5.33 -6.41 19.74
N VAL A 367 -6.09 -5.58 20.44
CA VAL A 367 -6.39 -4.20 20.00
C VAL A 367 -5.95 -3.21 21.08
N PRO A 368 -4.82 -2.51 20.90
CA PRO A 368 -4.36 -1.50 21.83
C PRO A 368 -5.33 -0.30 21.87
N ASP A 369 -5.01 0.68 22.70
CA ASP A 369 -5.68 1.96 22.64
C ASP A 369 -5.39 2.66 21.32
N VAL A 370 -6.46 3.07 20.62
CA VAL A 370 -6.39 3.79 19.35
C VAL A 370 -6.96 5.19 19.56
N PHE A 371 -6.22 6.18 19.12
CA PHE A 371 -6.58 7.60 19.20
C PHE A 371 -6.44 8.26 17.84
N PHE A 372 -7.12 9.39 17.64
CA PHE A 372 -6.90 10.28 16.52
C PHE A 372 -6.77 11.72 16.99
N ARG A 373 -6.04 12.56 16.22
CA ARG A 373 -5.86 13.97 16.50
C ARG A 373 -6.72 14.79 15.55
N TYR A 374 -7.43 15.76 16.08
CA TYR A 374 -8.17 16.73 15.29
C TYR A 374 -7.98 18.15 15.87
N LYS A 375 -8.21 19.15 15.04
CA LYS A 375 -8.25 20.54 15.51
C LYS A 375 -9.67 20.88 15.96
N ASN A 376 -9.81 21.35 17.20
CA ASN A 376 -11.09 21.81 17.72
C ASN A 376 -11.47 23.18 17.12
N GLU A 377 -12.61 23.72 17.53
CA GLU A 377 -13.15 25.04 17.12
C GLU A 377 -12.16 26.18 17.37
N TYR A 378 -11.26 26.04 18.34
CA TYR A 378 -10.23 27.02 18.68
C TYR A 378 -8.89 26.79 17.94
N GLY A 379 -8.83 25.85 17.00
CA GLY A 379 -7.62 25.49 16.27
C GLY A 379 -6.58 24.69 17.06
N LEU A 380 -6.92 24.26 18.29
CA LEU A 380 -6.02 23.47 19.14
C LEU A 380 -6.09 21.99 18.76
N GLU A 381 -4.93 21.33 18.72
CA GLU A 381 -4.88 19.88 18.53
C GLU A 381 -5.41 19.14 19.78
N VAL A 382 -6.42 18.34 19.58
CA VAL A 382 -7.05 17.50 20.61
C VAL A 382 -6.90 16.03 20.23
N LYS A 383 -6.57 15.19 21.20
CA LYS A 383 -6.52 13.74 21.07
C LYS A 383 -7.83 13.12 21.56
N LYS A 384 -8.50 12.35 20.71
CA LYS A 384 -9.76 11.65 21.01
C LYS A 384 -9.59 10.15 20.82
N SER A 385 -10.31 9.32 21.61
CA SER A 385 -10.38 7.87 21.38
C SER A 385 -11.01 7.58 20.03
N ALA A 386 -10.41 6.66 19.29
CA ALA A 386 -10.94 6.14 18.03
C ALA A 386 -11.95 4.99 18.23
N LYS A 387 -12.08 4.47 19.47
CA LYS A 387 -13.10 3.46 19.78
C LYS A 387 -14.43 4.15 20.13
N PRO A 388 -15.57 3.69 19.62
CA PRO A 388 -15.76 2.50 18.77
C PRO A 388 -15.52 2.76 17.27
N CYS A 389 -15.41 4.03 16.83
CA CYS A 389 -15.25 4.39 15.43
C CYS A 389 -14.53 5.74 15.24
N PHE A 390 -13.97 5.93 14.04
CA PHE A 390 -13.27 7.17 13.65
C PHE A 390 -13.47 7.44 12.14
N PRO A 391 -13.25 8.70 11.66
CA PRO A 391 -13.38 9.03 10.25
C PRO A 391 -12.36 8.30 9.36
N VAL A 392 -12.82 7.78 8.20
CA VAL A 392 -11.98 7.04 7.24
C VAL A 392 -10.82 7.87 6.69
N GLU A 393 -10.97 9.18 6.65
CA GLU A 393 -9.98 10.13 6.11
C GLU A 393 -8.60 10.02 6.78
N TYR A 394 -8.55 9.60 8.05
CA TYR A 394 -7.28 9.36 8.75
C TYR A 394 -6.47 8.22 8.16
N LEU A 395 -7.07 7.37 7.34
CA LEU A 395 -6.42 6.26 6.66
C LEU A 395 -5.99 6.62 5.24
N LEU A 396 -6.46 7.75 4.68
CA LEU A 396 -6.27 8.08 3.28
C LEU A 396 -5.04 8.96 3.05
N VAL A 397 -4.41 8.76 1.90
CA VAL A 397 -3.33 9.58 1.35
C VAL A 397 -3.71 9.97 -0.07
N ASN A 398 -3.96 11.24 -0.31
CA ASN A 398 -4.32 11.72 -1.64
C ASN A 398 -3.11 11.65 -2.56
N VAL A 399 -3.27 11.01 -3.71
CA VAL A 399 -2.39 11.16 -4.86
C VAL A 399 -2.86 12.41 -5.61
N SER A 400 -1.96 13.27 -6.11
CA SER A 400 -2.33 14.57 -6.66
C SER A 400 -3.38 14.47 -7.76
N ASP A 401 -4.32 15.42 -7.72
CA ASP A 401 -5.48 15.46 -8.61
C ASP A 401 -5.12 15.36 -10.07
N PHE A 402 -5.78 14.44 -10.75
CA PHE A 402 -5.80 14.26 -12.18
C PHE A 402 -6.49 15.46 -12.90
N SER A 403 -7.23 16.28 -12.17
CA SER A 403 -8.24 17.24 -12.64
C SER A 403 -7.76 18.40 -13.51
N ARG A 404 -6.47 18.49 -13.89
CA ARG A 404 -5.98 19.60 -14.70
C ARG A 404 -5.63 19.32 -16.16
N SER A 405 -5.74 18.08 -16.63
CA SER A 405 -5.38 17.73 -18.02
C SER A 405 -6.48 17.02 -18.82
N LEU A 406 -7.62 16.73 -18.23
CA LEU A 406 -8.74 16.10 -18.91
C LEU A 406 -9.80 17.12 -19.30
N PRO A 407 -10.17 17.24 -20.59
CA PRO A 407 -11.47 17.83 -20.92
C PRO A 407 -12.56 16.95 -20.28
N SER A 408 -13.55 17.58 -19.62
CA SER A 408 -14.68 16.90 -18.99
C SER A 408 -15.23 15.81 -19.92
N LEU A 409 -15.19 14.55 -19.42
CA LEU A 409 -15.73 13.41 -20.18
C LEU A 409 -17.26 13.58 -20.29
N ILE A 410 -17.78 13.87 -21.46
CA ILE A 410 -19.21 13.92 -21.71
C ILE A 410 -19.74 12.49 -21.66
N VAL A 411 -20.51 12.19 -20.61
CA VAL A 411 -21.15 10.88 -20.43
C VAL A 411 -22.32 10.77 -21.38
N SER A 412 -22.19 9.96 -22.44
CA SER A 412 -23.38 9.54 -23.21
C SER A 412 -24.09 8.42 -22.41
N SER A 413 -25.37 8.64 -22.10
CA SER A 413 -26.18 7.73 -21.27
C SER A 413 -26.23 6.30 -21.84
N PRO A 414 -26.33 5.28 -20.97
CA PRO A 414 -26.60 3.92 -21.41
C PRO A 414 -27.93 3.86 -22.16
N ARG A 415 -27.93 3.24 -23.33
CA ARG A 415 -29.19 2.91 -24.03
C ARG A 415 -30.02 1.97 -23.14
N SER A 416 -31.28 2.34 -22.89
CA SER A 416 -32.25 1.54 -22.14
C SER A 416 -32.36 0.12 -22.72
N ALA A 417 -31.57 -0.81 -22.18
CA ALA A 417 -31.91 -2.22 -22.31
C ALA A 417 -33.08 -2.45 -21.35
N MET A 418 -34.26 -2.70 -21.88
CA MET A 418 -35.44 -3.15 -21.12
C MET A 418 -35.07 -4.43 -20.37
N VAL A 419 -34.66 -4.30 -19.11
CA VAL A 419 -34.57 -5.45 -18.21
C VAL A 419 -35.98 -5.67 -17.66
N SER A 420 -36.62 -6.71 -18.15
CA SER A 420 -37.82 -7.28 -17.57
C SER A 420 -37.62 -7.55 -16.08
N ARG A 421 -38.36 -6.85 -15.23
CA ARG A 421 -38.39 -7.08 -13.78
C ARG A 421 -38.78 -8.51 -13.49
N LYS A 422 -37.84 -9.35 -13.10
CA LYS A 422 -38.12 -10.59 -12.40
C LYS A 422 -38.19 -10.29 -10.90
N THR A 423 -39.34 -10.57 -10.31
CA THR A 423 -39.62 -10.54 -8.88
C THR A 423 -38.54 -11.28 -8.07
N PRO A 424 -38.09 -10.76 -6.91
CA PRO A 424 -37.13 -11.45 -6.09
C PRO A 424 -37.71 -12.68 -5.42
N LEU A 425 -37.03 -13.81 -5.58
CA LEU A 425 -37.29 -15.04 -4.82
C LEU A 425 -36.73 -14.93 -3.39
N PRO A 426 -37.38 -15.52 -2.40
CA PRO A 426 -36.97 -15.40 -1.02
C PRO A 426 -35.64 -16.12 -0.72
N CYS A 427 -34.82 -15.49 0.11
CA CYS A 427 -33.54 -15.94 0.60
C CYS A 427 -33.66 -17.28 1.32
N SER A 428 -33.18 -18.37 0.73
CA SER A 428 -32.98 -19.65 1.42
C SER A 428 -31.52 -19.76 1.88
N SER A 429 -31.35 -19.98 3.18
CA SER A 429 -30.10 -20.29 3.84
C SER A 429 -29.33 -21.42 3.17
N ARG A 430 -28.09 -21.16 2.73
CA ARG A 430 -27.15 -22.20 2.29
C ARG A 430 -26.15 -22.52 3.41
N PRO A 431 -25.80 -23.80 3.59
CA PRO A 431 -24.80 -24.20 4.56
C PRO A 431 -23.38 -23.90 4.06
N SER A 432 -22.50 -23.53 4.99
CA SER A 432 -21.10 -23.28 4.78
C SER A 432 -20.34 -24.51 4.31
N SER A 433 -19.82 -24.49 3.09
CA SER A 433 -18.76 -25.39 2.67
C SER A 433 -17.47 -24.62 2.57
N THR A 434 -16.54 -24.93 3.45
CA THR A 434 -15.16 -24.43 3.42
C THR A 434 -14.42 -25.02 2.25
N SER A 435 -14.22 -24.26 1.19
CA SER A 435 -13.19 -24.53 0.19
C SER A 435 -12.15 -23.39 0.22
N LYS A 436 -10.89 -23.75 0.31
CA LYS A 436 -9.72 -22.86 0.24
C LYS A 436 -9.57 -22.30 -1.19
N THR A 437 -10.34 -21.29 -1.54
CA THR A 437 -10.18 -20.56 -2.81
C THR A 437 -10.64 -19.12 -2.60
N GLY A 438 -9.78 -18.18 -2.98
CA GLY A 438 -9.94 -16.74 -3.09
C GLY A 438 -11.08 -16.05 -2.33
N ARG A 439 -10.78 -14.94 -1.67
CA ARG A 439 -11.83 -14.11 -1.06
C ARG A 439 -12.55 -13.33 -2.16
N ALA A 440 -13.88 -13.50 -2.25
CA ALA A 440 -14.70 -12.58 -3.03
C ALA A 440 -14.85 -11.27 -2.25
N TRP A 441 -14.60 -10.15 -2.92
CA TRP A 441 -14.77 -8.82 -2.37
C TRP A 441 -15.93 -8.14 -3.07
N LYS A 442 -16.92 -7.65 -2.28
CA LYS A 442 -17.96 -6.77 -2.79
C LYS A 442 -17.49 -5.34 -2.48
N ILE A 443 -17.34 -4.54 -3.52
CA ILE A 443 -16.95 -3.14 -3.47
C ILE A 443 -18.21 -2.32 -3.80
N ASN A 444 -18.51 -1.31 -3.02
CA ASN A 444 -19.71 -0.49 -3.07
C ASN A 444 -21.00 -1.29 -2.71
N GLY A 445 -21.69 -0.89 -1.69
CA GLY A 445 -22.95 -1.47 -1.27
C GLY A 445 -23.48 -0.79 -0.03
#